data_905942c26ce0ca8f30168f993e2a3c7e
#
_entry.id   905942c26ce0ca8f30168f993e2a3c7e
#
_cell.length_a   1.000
_cell.length_b   1.000
_cell.length_c   1.000
_cell.angle_alpha   90.00
_cell.angle_beta   90.00
_cell.angle_gamma   90.00
#
_symmetry.space_group_name_H-M   'P 1'
#
loop_
_entity.id
_entity.type
_entity.pdbx_description
1 polymer ?
#
loop_
_entity_poly.entity_id
_entity_poly.type
_entity_poly.pdbx_seq_one_letter_code
_entity_poly.pdbx_strand_id
1 'polypeptide(L)'
;MTQPLAPRRTPDMVMLDEVPIHVPEWVVHPSPVWLRLKPLQEDASAVIAHVSNVSYLGWIDHAAERALTSAGWSYQDLLEKQAMFFVARHEIDYRMEVHREDLVYMATWVRDIRKVKSWRDTILWRIEDDKPVVVCTASTLWVHVDLETRRPSRIPDDMSRTLEPLQHEDPPWRTRT
;
A
#
# COMPACT_ATOMS: atom_id res chain seq x y z
N MET A 1 -14.49 -19.89 22.89
CA MET A 1 -15.28 -19.09 21.94
C MET A 1 -14.50 -17.81 21.65
N THR A 2 -13.83 -17.72 20.50
CA THR A 2 -13.14 -16.52 20.06
C THR A 2 -14.21 -15.52 19.61
N GLN A 3 -14.27 -14.35 20.25
CA GLN A 3 -15.10 -13.24 19.76
C GLN A 3 -14.69 -12.94 18.31
N PRO A 4 -15.65 -12.75 17.40
CA PRO A 4 -15.33 -12.28 16.06
C PRO A 4 -14.61 -10.93 16.20
N LEU A 5 -13.46 -10.81 15.53
CA LEU A 5 -12.75 -9.54 15.43
C LEU A 5 -13.71 -8.48 14.88
N ALA A 6 -13.70 -7.30 15.48
CA ALA A 6 -14.46 -6.18 14.94
C ALA A 6 -14.10 -5.99 13.45
N PRO A 7 -15.07 -5.72 12.58
CA PRO A 7 -14.78 -5.53 11.17
C PRO A 7 -13.75 -4.42 11.01
N ARG A 8 -12.70 -4.71 10.23
CA ARG A 8 -11.66 -3.74 9.88
C ARG A 8 -12.36 -2.54 9.23
N ARG A 9 -12.09 -1.33 9.71
CA ARG A 9 -12.62 -0.12 9.08
C ARG A 9 -12.07 -0.03 7.67
N THR A 10 -12.95 -0.03 6.70
CA THR A 10 -12.58 0.10 5.29
C THR A 10 -12.58 1.59 4.96
N PRO A 11 -11.46 2.17 4.55
CA PRO A 11 -11.44 3.55 4.09
C PRO A 11 -12.35 3.72 2.86
N ASP A 12 -12.85 4.92 2.63
CA ASP A 12 -13.55 5.27 1.38
C ASP A 12 -12.54 5.35 0.23
N MET A 13 -12.09 4.18 -0.21
CA MET A 13 -11.03 3.99 -1.20
C MET A 13 -11.57 3.31 -2.44
N VAL A 14 -11.32 3.92 -3.60
CA VAL A 14 -11.72 3.44 -4.92
C VAL A 14 -10.50 3.15 -5.77
N MET A 15 -10.46 1.99 -6.43
CA MET A 15 -9.49 1.71 -7.48
C MET A 15 -9.86 2.49 -8.74
N LEU A 16 -8.85 2.99 -9.45
CA LEU A 16 -9.02 3.73 -10.68
C LEU A 16 -8.53 2.88 -11.86
N ASP A 17 -9.34 2.83 -12.91
CA ASP A 17 -9.00 2.14 -14.16
C ASP A 17 -8.11 3.00 -15.06
N GLU A 18 -8.07 4.31 -14.82
CA GLU A 18 -7.30 5.27 -15.59
C GLU A 18 -6.22 5.93 -14.74
N VAL A 19 -5.14 6.35 -15.41
CA VAL A 19 -4.04 7.11 -14.77
C VAL A 19 -4.59 8.45 -14.27
N PRO A 20 -4.38 8.80 -12.98
CA PRO A 20 -4.78 10.09 -12.46
C PRO A 20 -4.12 11.27 -13.18
N ILE A 21 -4.79 12.42 -13.16
CA ILE A 21 -4.19 13.66 -13.63
C ILE A 21 -3.07 14.07 -12.64
N HIS A 22 -1.97 14.64 -13.15
CA HIS A 22 -0.86 15.16 -12.33
C HIS A 22 -0.23 14.10 -11.41
N VAL A 23 0.36 13.07 -11.98
CA VAL A 23 1.10 12.02 -11.27
C VAL A 23 2.47 12.54 -10.83
N PRO A 24 2.90 12.29 -9.56
CA PRO A 24 4.25 12.61 -9.12
C PRO A 24 5.33 11.87 -9.92
N GLU A 25 6.47 12.51 -10.16
CA GLU A 25 7.62 11.93 -10.88
C GLU A 25 8.20 10.66 -10.21
N TRP A 26 7.99 10.50 -8.91
CA TRP A 26 8.42 9.32 -8.17
C TRP A 26 7.56 8.08 -8.41
N VAL A 27 6.46 8.18 -9.14
CA VAL A 27 5.70 7.00 -9.59
C VAL A 27 6.38 6.46 -10.85
N VAL A 28 7.29 5.51 -10.66
CA VAL A 28 8.19 5.00 -11.71
C VAL A 28 7.74 3.66 -12.30
N HIS A 29 6.76 2.99 -11.68
CA HIS A 29 6.22 1.74 -12.21
C HIS A 29 5.35 2.00 -13.43
N PRO A 30 5.50 1.24 -14.55
CA PRO A 30 4.73 1.48 -15.77
C PRO A 30 3.23 1.22 -15.62
N SER A 31 2.86 0.30 -14.71
CA SER A 31 1.47 -0.09 -14.42
C SER A 31 1.23 -0.26 -12.90
N PRO A 32 1.34 0.81 -12.10
CA PRO A 32 1.04 0.70 -10.68
C PRO A 32 -0.48 0.55 -10.49
N VAL A 33 -0.88 0.06 -9.33
CA VAL A 33 -2.29 0.11 -8.95
C VAL A 33 -2.62 1.53 -8.51
N TRP A 34 -3.58 2.14 -9.17
CA TRP A 34 -4.07 3.48 -8.91
C TRP A 34 -5.27 3.45 -8.00
N LEU A 35 -5.27 4.30 -6.98
CA LEU A 35 -6.38 4.42 -6.04
C LEU A 35 -6.65 5.90 -5.74
N ARG A 36 -7.86 6.15 -5.27
CA ARG A 36 -8.30 7.43 -4.76
C ARG A 36 -9.06 7.21 -3.47
N LEU A 37 -8.86 8.04 -2.50
CA LEU A 37 -9.60 8.01 -1.23
C LEU A 37 -9.97 9.40 -0.77
N LYS A 38 -11.05 9.46 0.01
CA LYS A 38 -11.44 10.61 0.79
C LYS A 38 -11.34 10.24 2.27
N PRO A 39 -10.63 11.04 3.10
CA PRO A 39 -10.56 10.77 4.53
C PRO A 39 -11.94 10.75 5.19
N LEU A 40 -12.15 9.80 6.09
CA LEU A 40 -13.35 9.72 6.92
C LEU A 40 -13.20 10.60 8.16
N GLN A 41 -14.29 10.86 8.87
CA GLN A 41 -14.26 11.64 10.10
C GLN A 41 -13.36 11.01 11.17
N GLU A 42 -13.37 9.70 11.27
CA GLU A 42 -12.54 8.93 12.20
C GLU A 42 -11.06 8.84 11.81
N ASP A 43 -10.69 9.23 10.60
CA ASP A 43 -9.29 9.34 10.18
C ASP A 43 -8.61 10.58 10.78
N ALA A 44 -9.41 11.58 11.19
CA ALA A 44 -8.89 12.78 11.80
C ALA A 44 -8.27 12.50 13.17
N SER A 45 -7.22 13.26 13.49
CA SER A 45 -6.67 13.28 14.83
C SER A 45 -7.71 13.83 15.83
N ALA A 46 -7.76 13.26 17.03
CA ALA A 46 -8.63 13.75 18.10
C ALA A 46 -8.22 15.13 18.63
N VAL A 47 -7.02 15.61 18.30
CA VAL A 47 -6.42 16.81 18.87
C VAL A 47 -6.28 17.95 17.87
N ILE A 48 -5.97 17.60 16.61
CA ILE A 48 -5.68 18.56 15.54
C ILE A 48 -6.51 18.19 14.30
N ALA A 49 -6.94 19.17 13.52
CA ALA A 49 -7.80 18.99 12.35
C ALA A 49 -7.06 18.42 11.12
N HIS A 50 -6.19 17.40 11.31
CA HIS A 50 -5.54 16.68 10.23
C HIS A 50 -5.70 15.17 10.40
N VAL A 51 -5.44 14.42 9.36
CA VAL A 51 -5.47 12.95 9.37
C VAL A 51 -4.39 12.40 10.29
N SER A 52 -4.76 11.42 11.11
CA SER A 52 -3.82 10.80 12.06
C SER A 52 -2.82 9.90 11.33
N ASN A 53 -1.59 9.80 11.85
CA ASN A 53 -0.55 8.92 11.29
C ASN A 53 -0.99 7.46 11.22
N VAL A 54 -1.85 7.03 12.13
CA VAL A 54 -2.39 5.65 12.16
C VAL A 54 -3.31 5.38 10.96
N SER A 55 -4.06 6.38 10.50
CA SER A 55 -4.93 6.25 9.34
C SER A 55 -4.13 5.98 8.06
N TYR A 56 -2.98 6.63 7.89
CA TYR A 56 -2.09 6.36 6.75
C TYR A 56 -1.64 4.89 6.71
N LEU A 57 -1.29 4.29 7.85
CA LEU A 57 -0.95 2.87 7.93
C LEU A 57 -2.11 2.00 7.45
N GLY A 58 -3.32 2.29 7.91
CA GLY A 58 -4.52 1.59 7.48
C GLY A 58 -4.77 1.72 5.98
N TRP A 59 -4.57 2.90 5.41
CA TRP A 59 -4.71 3.15 3.96
C TRP A 59 -3.69 2.39 3.13
N ILE A 60 -2.41 2.39 3.56
CA ILE A 60 -1.30 1.69 2.89
C ILE A 60 -1.55 0.18 2.89
N ASP A 61 -1.97 -0.37 4.02
CA ASP A 61 -2.26 -1.80 4.17
C ASP A 61 -3.46 -2.22 3.31
N HIS A 62 -4.54 -1.43 3.31
CA HIS A 62 -5.72 -1.69 2.49
C HIS A 62 -5.43 -1.56 0.98
N ALA A 63 -4.59 -0.61 0.58
CA ALA A 63 -4.14 -0.47 -0.79
C ALA A 63 -3.32 -1.70 -1.25
N ALA A 64 -2.46 -2.24 -0.38
CA ALA A 64 -1.69 -3.45 -0.65
C ALA A 64 -2.59 -4.68 -0.83
N GLU A 65 -3.63 -4.83 0.00
CA GLU A 65 -4.63 -5.89 -0.10
C GLU A 65 -5.40 -5.81 -1.44
N ARG A 66 -5.88 -4.61 -1.80
CA ARG A 66 -6.58 -4.40 -3.07
C ARG A 66 -5.70 -4.69 -4.28
N ALA A 67 -4.44 -4.24 -4.24
CA ALA A 67 -3.47 -4.50 -5.29
C ALA A 67 -3.15 -6.00 -5.42
N LEU A 68 -3.05 -6.72 -4.32
CA LEU A 68 -2.83 -8.16 -4.33
C LEU A 68 -4.04 -8.90 -4.92
N THR A 69 -5.25 -8.50 -4.52
CA THR A 69 -6.51 -9.06 -5.03
C THR A 69 -6.67 -8.79 -6.53
N SER A 70 -6.34 -7.59 -7.02
CA SER A 70 -6.42 -7.26 -8.45
C SER A 70 -5.41 -8.05 -9.31
N ALA A 71 -4.30 -8.49 -8.71
CA ALA A 71 -3.33 -9.38 -9.34
C ALA A 71 -3.77 -10.88 -9.33
N GLY A 72 -4.99 -11.17 -8.85
CA GLY A 72 -5.55 -12.53 -8.79
C GLY A 72 -5.21 -13.32 -7.53
N TRP A 73 -4.78 -12.65 -6.44
CA TRP A 73 -4.39 -13.29 -5.18
C TRP A 73 -5.15 -12.67 -4.01
N SER A 74 -6.39 -13.08 -3.79
CA SER A 74 -7.14 -12.64 -2.61
C SER A 74 -6.60 -13.27 -1.32
N TYR A 75 -6.95 -12.70 -0.18
CA TYR A 75 -6.62 -13.32 1.11
C TYR A 75 -7.26 -14.70 1.26
N GLN A 76 -8.43 -14.93 0.66
CA GLN A 76 -9.07 -16.23 0.65
C GLN A 76 -8.22 -17.25 -0.12
N ASP A 77 -7.70 -16.89 -1.31
CA ASP A 77 -6.82 -17.75 -2.10
C ASP A 77 -5.53 -18.10 -1.33
N LEU A 78 -4.97 -17.13 -0.61
CA LEU A 78 -3.79 -17.36 0.21
C LEU A 78 -4.09 -18.31 1.40
N LEU A 79 -5.22 -18.13 2.08
CA LEU A 79 -5.64 -18.99 3.17
C LEU A 79 -5.88 -20.43 2.71
N GLU A 80 -6.50 -20.63 1.54
CA GLU A 80 -6.69 -21.96 0.94
C GLU A 80 -5.36 -22.65 0.62
N LYS A 81 -4.33 -21.87 0.28
CA LYS A 81 -2.96 -22.35 0.06
C LYS A 81 -2.13 -22.44 1.36
N GLN A 82 -2.75 -22.25 2.52
CA GLN A 82 -2.08 -22.22 3.82
C GLN A 82 -0.89 -21.23 3.85
N ALA A 83 -1.05 -20.08 3.22
CA ALA A 83 -0.03 -19.06 3.13
C ALA A 83 -0.60 -17.67 3.48
N MET A 84 0.26 -16.74 3.86
CA MET A 84 -0.11 -15.34 4.08
C MET A 84 1.12 -14.43 3.98
N PHE A 85 0.89 -13.16 3.65
CA PHE A 85 1.90 -12.13 3.80
C PHE A 85 1.76 -11.44 5.16
N PHE A 86 2.88 -11.30 5.87
CA PHE A 86 2.97 -10.52 7.10
C PHE A 86 3.89 -9.33 6.91
N VAL A 87 3.49 -8.19 7.45
CA VAL A 87 4.36 -7.02 7.47
C VAL A 87 5.50 -7.26 8.45
N ALA A 88 6.74 -7.09 7.96
CA ALA A 88 7.95 -7.13 8.78
C ALA A 88 8.49 -5.73 9.09
N ARG A 89 8.23 -4.74 8.22
CA ARG A 89 8.72 -3.38 8.37
C ARG A 89 7.88 -2.40 7.57
N HIS A 90 7.64 -1.23 8.14
CA HIS A 90 7.21 -0.03 7.42
C HIS A 90 8.30 1.05 7.51
N GLU A 91 8.57 1.71 6.40
CA GLU A 91 9.33 2.94 6.30
C GLU A 91 8.38 3.99 5.72
N ILE A 92 7.99 4.99 6.52
CA ILE A 92 6.97 5.97 6.14
C ILE A 92 7.51 7.37 6.40
N ASP A 93 7.45 8.21 5.36
CA ASP A 93 7.73 9.64 5.46
C ASP A 93 6.43 10.41 5.30
N TYR A 94 6.00 11.08 6.36
CA TYR A 94 4.89 12.03 6.33
C TYR A 94 5.44 13.39 5.91
N ARG A 95 5.04 13.87 4.74
CA ARG A 95 5.64 15.06 4.10
C ARG A 95 4.79 16.30 4.23
N MET A 96 3.48 16.14 4.10
CA MET A 96 2.50 17.22 4.19
C MET A 96 1.26 16.72 4.92
N GLU A 97 0.55 17.63 5.57
CA GLU A 97 -0.71 17.34 6.23
C GLU A 97 -1.81 17.02 5.20
N VAL A 98 -2.69 16.11 5.57
CA VAL A 98 -3.94 15.83 4.85
C VAL A 98 -5.10 16.17 5.77
N HIS A 99 -6.07 16.89 5.22
CA HIS A 99 -7.30 17.28 5.91
C HIS A 99 -8.48 16.42 5.41
N ARG A 100 -9.56 16.45 6.13
CA ARG A 100 -10.75 15.65 5.84
C ARG A 100 -11.37 15.96 4.48
N GLU A 101 -11.25 17.18 4.02
CA GLU A 101 -11.81 17.68 2.76
C GLU A 101 -10.96 17.30 1.54
N ASP A 102 -9.71 16.88 1.78
CA ASP A 102 -8.78 16.54 0.71
C ASP A 102 -9.23 15.29 -0.07
N LEU A 103 -8.94 15.30 -1.35
CA LEU A 103 -8.99 14.13 -2.20
C LEU A 103 -7.58 13.60 -2.36
N VAL A 104 -7.32 12.42 -1.84
CA VAL A 104 -5.98 11.81 -1.86
C VAL A 104 -5.92 10.75 -2.95
N TYR A 105 -4.93 10.84 -3.82
CA TYR A 105 -4.58 9.82 -4.79
C TYR A 105 -3.45 8.94 -4.23
N MET A 106 -3.42 7.69 -4.67
CA MET A 106 -2.37 6.74 -4.31
C MET A 106 -1.92 5.97 -5.54
N ALA A 107 -0.63 5.68 -5.58
CA ALA A 107 -0.05 4.68 -6.46
C ALA A 107 0.71 3.66 -5.60
N THR A 108 0.47 2.36 -5.84
CA THR A 108 1.20 1.30 -5.14
C THR A 108 1.65 0.22 -6.11
N TRP A 109 2.85 -0.30 -5.90
CA TRP A 109 3.47 -1.32 -6.74
C TRP A 109 4.47 -2.17 -5.97
N VAL A 110 4.79 -3.34 -6.48
CA VAL A 110 5.88 -4.16 -5.94
C VAL A 110 7.19 -3.68 -6.51
N ARG A 111 8.10 -3.21 -5.64
CA ARG A 111 9.43 -2.77 -6.05
C ARG A 111 10.38 -3.93 -6.27
N ASP A 112 10.41 -4.89 -5.34
CA ASP A 112 11.36 -6.00 -5.37
C ASP A 112 10.77 -7.26 -4.71
N ILE A 113 11.11 -8.43 -5.26
CA ILE A 113 10.79 -9.73 -4.68
C ILE A 113 12.07 -10.56 -4.57
N ARG A 114 12.38 -11.03 -3.35
CA ARG A 114 13.54 -11.90 -3.08
C ARG A 114 13.14 -13.09 -2.23
N LYS A 115 13.05 -14.27 -2.83
CA LYS A 115 12.73 -15.56 -2.16
C LYS A 115 11.43 -15.49 -1.35
N VAL A 116 11.50 -15.05 -0.10
CA VAL A 116 10.39 -14.99 0.86
C VAL A 116 9.90 -13.58 1.14
N LYS A 117 10.57 -12.56 0.60
CA LYS A 117 10.36 -11.14 0.90
C LYS A 117 9.88 -10.37 -0.31
N SER A 118 8.98 -9.44 -0.09
CA SER A 118 8.51 -8.49 -1.10
C SER A 118 8.53 -7.07 -0.52
N TRP A 119 9.18 -6.14 -1.22
CA TRP A 119 9.05 -4.71 -0.95
C TRP A 119 7.96 -4.11 -1.81
N ARG A 120 7.06 -3.39 -1.19
CA ARG A 120 6.01 -2.63 -1.86
C ARG A 120 6.18 -1.16 -1.55
N ASP A 121 6.20 -0.35 -2.60
CA ASP A 121 6.24 1.10 -2.49
C ASP A 121 4.84 1.68 -2.69
N THR A 122 4.56 2.77 -1.99
CA THR A 122 3.29 3.49 -2.06
C THR A 122 3.57 4.99 -1.97
N ILE A 123 2.97 5.77 -2.87
CA ILE A 123 3.01 7.23 -2.86
C ILE A 123 1.58 7.72 -2.71
N LEU A 124 1.39 8.68 -1.80
CA LEU A 124 0.13 9.40 -1.62
C LEU A 124 0.35 10.87 -1.99
N TRP A 125 -0.58 11.43 -2.73
CA TRP A 125 -0.53 12.84 -3.11
C TRP A 125 -1.94 13.44 -3.22
N ARG A 126 -2.01 14.74 -3.17
CA ARG A 126 -3.20 15.53 -3.54
C ARG A 126 -2.85 16.51 -4.65
N ILE A 127 -3.83 17.17 -5.21
CA ILE A 127 -3.64 18.20 -6.24
C ILE A 127 -3.81 19.56 -5.59
N GLU A 128 -2.82 20.43 -5.76
CA GLU A 128 -2.87 21.85 -5.38
C GLU A 128 -2.40 22.67 -6.60
N ASP A 129 -3.16 23.67 -7.00
CA ASP A 129 -2.84 24.57 -8.13
C ASP A 129 -2.41 23.77 -9.39
N ASP A 130 -3.19 22.75 -9.75
CA ASP A 130 -2.95 21.84 -10.87
C ASP A 130 -1.58 21.10 -10.82
N LYS A 131 -1.04 20.88 -9.63
CA LYS A 131 0.20 20.12 -9.41
C LYS A 131 0.06 19.03 -8.37
N PRO A 132 0.79 17.92 -8.53
CA PRO A 132 0.80 16.88 -7.51
C PRO A 132 1.65 17.32 -6.31
N VAL A 133 1.08 17.32 -5.14
CA VAL A 133 1.78 17.55 -3.87
C VAL A 133 1.84 16.22 -3.12
N VAL A 134 3.03 15.64 -3.02
CA VAL A 134 3.25 14.38 -2.30
C VAL A 134 3.07 14.61 -0.81
N VAL A 135 2.10 13.91 -0.22
CA VAL A 135 1.77 14.01 1.20
C VAL A 135 2.41 12.91 2.04
N CYS A 136 2.63 11.73 1.42
CA CYS A 136 3.26 10.60 2.11
C CYS A 136 3.96 9.68 1.11
N THR A 137 5.10 9.13 1.52
CA THR A 137 5.76 8.01 0.82
C THR A 137 5.98 6.86 1.79
N ALA A 138 5.80 5.63 1.31
CA ALA A 138 5.97 4.45 2.13
C ALA A 138 6.63 3.30 1.37
N SER A 139 7.53 2.60 2.07
CA SER A 139 8.03 1.30 1.65
C SER A 139 7.67 0.26 2.71
N THR A 140 6.98 -0.80 2.31
CA THR A 140 6.57 -1.87 3.21
C THR A 140 7.25 -3.18 2.84
N LEU A 141 7.95 -3.78 3.79
CA LEU A 141 8.51 -5.11 3.66
C LEU A 141 7.49 -6.15 4.12
N TRP A 142 7.10 -6.99 3.19
CA TRP A 142 6.24 -8.14 3.42
C TRP A 142 7.04 -9.43 3.42
N VAL A 143 6.67 -10.37 4.26
CA VAL A 143 7.25 -11.72 4.32
C VAL A 143 6.13 -12.72 4.05
N HIS A 144 6.33 -13.57 3.05
CA HIS A 144 5.46 -14.69 2.76
C HIS A 144 5.73 -15.82 3.75
N VAL A 145 4.68 -16.31 4.40
CA VAL A 145 4.76 -17.26 5.50
C VAL A 145 3.81 -18.43 5.22
N ASP A 146 4.31 -19.64 5.43
CA ASP A 146 3.51 -20.84 5.51
C ASP A 146 2.80 -20.88 6.87
N LEU A 147 1.47 -21.00 6.84
CA LEU A 147 0.63 -20.91 8.05
C LEU A 147 0.64 -22.18 8.90
N GLU A 148 0.98 -23.33 8.34
CA GLU A 148 1.10 -24.59 9.08
C GLU A 148 2.39 -24.60 9.90
N THR A 149 3.52 -24.32 9.26
CA THR A 149 4.84 -24.32 9.93
C THR A 149 5.15 -23.01 10.63
N ARG A 150 4.43 -21.95 10.35
CA ARG A 150 4.64 -20.56 10.84
C ARG A 150 6.03 -20.01 10.50
N ARG A 151 6.60 -20.46 9.39
CA ARG A 151 7.93 -20.05 8.91
C ARG A 151 7.86 -19.31 7.58
N PRO A 152 8.83 -18.44 7.30
CA PRO A 152 8.95 -17.84 5.98
C PRO A 152 9.04 -18.91 4.90
N SER A 153 8.26 -18.77 3.85
CA SER A 153 8.22 -19.68 2.71
C SER A 153 8.40 -18.91 1.39
N ARG A 154 8.86 -19.63 0.36
CA ARG A 154 9.13 -19.02 -0.95
C ARG A 154 7.85 -18.44 -1.55
N ILE A 155 7.92 -17.23 -2.06
CA ILE A 155 6.86 -16.62 -2.88
C ILE A 155 6.78 -17.44 -4.17
N PRO A 156 5.59 -17.97 -4.56
CA PRO A 156 5.41 -18.71 -5.79
C PRO A 156 5.83 -17.92 -7.04
N ASP A 157 6.41 -18.59 -8.01
CA ASP A 157 6.92 -17.94 -9.22
C ASP A 157 5.80 -17.35 -10.10
N ASP A 158 4.61 -17.95 -10.10
CA ASP A 158 3.42 -17.42 -10.76
C ASP A 158 2.93 -16.13 -10.08
N MET A 159 2.89 -16.09 -8.76
CA MET A 159 2.58 -14.88 -7.99
C MET A 159 3.62 -13.78 -8.27
N SER A 160 4.90 -14.13 -8.26
CA SER A 160 5.96 -13.15 -8.54
C SER A 160 5.81 -12.52 -9.93
N ARG A 161 5.38 -13.30 -10.94
CA ARG A 161 5.14 -12.76 -12.29
C ARG A 161 3.94 -11.84 -12.36
N THR A 162 2.82 -12.18 -11.71
CA THR A 162 1.59 -11.35 -11.74
C THR A 162 1.73 -10.06 -10.93
N LEU A 163 2.66 -10.01 -9.99
CA LEU A 163 2.96 -8.80 -9.20
C LEU A 163 3.91 -7.83 -9.91
N GLU A 164 4.48 -8.22 -11.05
CA GLU A 164 5.32 -7.38 -11.94
C GLU A 164 6.37 -6.53 -11.21
N PRO A 165 7.26 -7.10 -10.38
CA PRO A 165 8.21 -6.31 -9.60
C PRO A 165 9.22 -5.60 -10.50
N LEU A 166 9.56 -4.33 -10.17
CA LEU A 166 10.59 -3.56 -10.87
C LEU A 166 12.01 -4.11 -10.69
N GLN A 167 12.25 -4.89 -9.65
CA GLN A 167 13.57 -5.38 -9.23
C GLN A 167 14.57 -4.25 -8.91
N HIS A 168 14.07 -3.14 -8.35
CA HIS A 168 14.88 -2.02 -7.87
C HIS A 168 15.29 -2.21 -6.41
N GLU A 169 16.52 -1.83 -6.07
CA GLU A 169 17.04 -1.96 -4.71
C GLU A 169 16.41 -0.93 -3.76
N ASP A 170 16.36 0.34 -4.20
CA ASP A 170 15.87 1.46 -3.42
C ASP A 170 14.56 2.05 -3.96
N PRO A 171 13.73 2.65 -3.11
CA PRO A 171 12.57 3.40 -3.55
C PRO A 171 12.98 4.69 -4.28
N PRO A 172 12.16 5.18 -5.24
CA PRO A 172 12.53 6.29 -6.13
C PRO A 172 12.76 7.64 -5.43
N TRP A 173 12.22 7.81 -4.22
CA TRP A 173 12.39 9.04 -3.43
C TRP A 173 13.60 9.01 -2.49
N ARG A 174 14.34 7.88 -2.44
CA ARG A 174 15.58 7.79 -1.68
C ARG A 174 16.71 8.28 -2.56
N THR A 175 17.17 9.51 -2.32
CA THR A 175 18.37 10.05 -2.97
C THR A 175 19.57 9.19 -2.55
N ARG A 176 20.30 8.64 -3.50
CA ARG A 176 21.62 8.06 -3.21
C ARG A 176 22.55 9.23 -2.86
N THR A 177 22.94 9.35 -1.61
CA THR A 177 24.03 10.23 -1.17
C THR A 177 25.37 9.64 -1.58
#